data_19283650ac2b3d88ec90fd5889b0334a
#
_entry.id   19283650ac2b3d88ec90fd5889b0334a
#
_cell.length_a   1.000
_cell.length_b   1.000
_cell.length_c   1.000
_cell.angle_alpha   90.00
_cell.angle_beta   90.00
_cell.angle_gamma   90.00
#
_symmetry.space_group_name_H-M   'P 1'
#
loop_
_entity.id
_entity.type
_entity.pdbx_description
1 polymer ?
#
loop_
_entity_poly.entity_id
_entity_poly.type
_entity_poly.pdbx_seq_one_letter_code
_entity_poly.pdbx_strand_id
1 'polypeptide(L)'
;MRFSAIPEAERRKCSEAGCPITLQCEVSDPTAHVLWHKDGTQLSVKSGLAFQSKGSLRTLHIESAERSDSGVYSCATKDDAIEFHVEIRGDTFIFVV
;
A
#
# COMPACT_ATOMS: atom_id res chain seq x y z
N MET A 1 -7.36 -15.94 11.49
CA MET A 1 -7.04 -15.38 10.16
C MET A 1 -5.64 -14.79 10.19
N ARG A 2 -4.86 -15.03 9.16
CA ARG A 2 -3.48 -14.56 9.12
C ARG A 2 -3.14 -14.09 7.72
N PHE A 3 -2.15 -13.21 7.63
CA PHE A 3 -1.57 -12.84 6.35
C PHE A 3 -0.45 -13.82 6.02
N SER A 4 -0.31 -14.11 4.73
CA SER A 4 0.83 -14.89 4.27
C SER A 4 2.11 -14.08 4.50
N ALA A 5 3.17 -14.76 4.89
CA ALA A 5 4.45 -14.10 5.14
C ALA A 5 5.01 -13.51 3.86
N ILE A 6 5.47 -12.27 3.93
CA ILE A 6 6.10 -11.59 2.80
C ILE A 6 7.48 -11.15 3.25
N PRO A 7 8.55 -11.50 2.52
CA PRO A 7 9.90 -11.04 2.88
C PRO A 7 9.95 -9.53 2.96
N GLU A 8 10.76 -9.02 3.87
CA GLU A 8 10.87 -7.58 4.07
C GLU A 8 11.24 -6.86 2.77
N ALA A 9 12.09 -7.46 1.96
CA ALA A 9 12.49 -6.84 0.70
C ALA A 9 11.29 -6.61 -0.23
N GLU A 10 10.28 -7.46 -0.14
CA GLU A 10 9.08 -7.30 -0.97
C GLU A 10 8.06 -6.37 -0.35
N ARG A 11 8.22 -6.08 0.95
CA ARG A 11 7.35 -5.13 1.63
C ARG A 11 7.89 -3.70 1.55
N ARG A 12 9.05 -3.53 0.94
CA ARG A 12 9.61 -2.20 0.69
C ARG A 12 9.38 -1.84 -0.77
N LYS A 13 8.73 -0.72 -0.98
CA LYS A 13 8.43 -0.23 -2.33
C LYS A 13 9.08 1.12 -2.51
N CYS A 14 9.76 1.28 -3.63
CA CYS A 14 10.39 2.54 -3.98
C CYS A 14 9.98 2.86 -5.40
N SER A 15 9.49 4.07 -5.62
CA SER A 15 9.02 4.48 -6.93
C SER A 15 9.24 5.97 -7.09
N GLU A 16 9.01 6.46 -8.29
CA GLU A 16 9.13 7.88 -8.57
C GLU A 16 7.75 8.53 -8.61
N ALA A 17 7.70 9.81 -8.30
CA ALA A 17 6.45 10.53 -8.33
C ALA A 17 5.83 10.45 -9.73
N GLY A 18 4.52 10.24 -9.77
CA GLY A 18 3.79 10.09 -11.01
C GLY A 18 3.62 8.65 -11.47
N CYS A 19 4.32 7.71 -10.84
CA CYS A 19 4.22 6.30 -11.19
C CYS A 19 3.19 5.59 -10.30
N PRO A 20 2.56 4.51 -10.80
CA PRO A 20 1.62 3.77 -9.97
C PRO A 20 2.34 2.90 -8.94
N ILE A 21 1.68 2.70 -7.81
CA ILE A 21 2.16 1.82 -6.75
C ILE A 21 1.06 0.81 -6.43
N THR A 22 1.43 -0.45 -6.31
CA THR A 22 0.49 -1.50 -5.93
C THR A 22 1.06 -2.23 -4.72
N LEU A 23 0.28 -2.29 -3.65
CA LEU A 23 0.59 -3.08 -2.47
C LEU A 23 -0.36 -4.25 -2.42
N GLN A 24 0.16 -5.45 -2.25
CA GLN A 24 -0.65 -6.65 -2.31
C GLN A 24 -0.27 -7.58 -1.18
N CYS A 25 -1.29 -8.15 -0.55
CA CYS A 25 -1.09 -9.17 0.48
C CYS A 25 -2.14 -10.25 0.32
N GLU A 26 -1.87 -11.40 0.93
CA GLU A 26 -2.77 -12.54 0.86
C GLU A 26 -3.22 -12.90 2.26
N VAL A 27 -4.52 -13.13 2.41
CA VAL A 27 -5.12 -13.53 3.69
C VAL A 27 -5.45 -15.01 3.65
N SER A 28 -5.46 -15.65 4.81
CA SER A 28 -5.75 -17.09 4.89
C SER A 28 -7.24 -17.40 4.75
N ASP A 29 -8.09 -16.39 4.94
CA ASP A 29 -9.54 -16.53 4.86
C ASP A 29 -10.07 -15.54 3.82
N PRO A 30 -10.58 -16.01 2.68
CA PRO A 30 -11.05 -15.10 1.64
C PRO A 30 -12.26 -14.26 2.05
N THR A 31 -12.89 -14.55 3.18
CA THR A 31 -13.99 -13.73 3.68
C THR A 31 -13.51 -12.63 4.62
N ALA A 32 -12.21 -12.57 4.90
CA ALA A 32 -11.67 -11.60 5.84
C ALA A 32 -11.81 -10.17 5.32
N HIS A 33 -12.20 -9.26 6.20
CA HIS A 33 -12.22 -7.84 5.91
C HIS A 33 -10.92 -7.23 6.40
N VAL A 34 -10.28 -6.44 5.54
CA VAL A 34 -9.04 -5.77 5.89
C VAL A 34 -9.25 -4.27 5.87
N LEU A 35 -8.45 -3.59 6.66
CA LEU A 35 -8.41 -2.13 6.67
C LEU A 35 -7.00 -1.72 6.31
N TRP A 36 -6.89 -0.72 5.45
CA TRP A 36 -5.62 -0.17 5.06
C TRP A 36 -5.37 1.13 5.82
N HIS A 37 -4.16 1.26 6.34
CA HIS A 37 -3.75 2.45 7.08
C HIS A 37 -2.47 3.00 6.48
N LYS A 38 -2.26 4.29 6.68
CA LYS A 38 -1.01 4.96 6.34
C LYS A 38 -0.59 5.76 7.56
N ASP A 39 0.59 5.42 8.11
CA ASP A 39 1.14 6.08 9.29
C ASP A 39 0.12 6.12 10.44
N GLY A 40 -0.62 5.02 10.59
CA GLY A 40 -1.59 4.88 11.66
C GLY A 40 -2.96 5.47 11.38
N THR A 41 -3.16 6.10 10.24
CA THR A 41 -4.44 6.70 9.87
C THR A 41 -5.15 5.82 8.86
N GLN A 42 -6.40 5.51 9.13
CA GLN A 42 -7.18 4.66 8.23
C GLN A 42 -7.41 5.38 6.90
N LEU A 43 -7.15 4.65 5.82
CA LEU A 43 -7.37 5.16 4.47
C LEU A 43 -8.79 4.89 4.04
N SER A 44 -9.33 5.79 3.21
CA SER A 44 -10.63 5.59 2.60
C SER A 44 -10.51 5.78 1.09
N VAL A 45 -11.48 5.25 0.37
CA VAL A 45 -11.49 5.36 -1.10
C VAL A 45 -11.58 6.82 -1.48
N LYS A 46 -10.69 7.24 -2.38
CA LYS A 46 -10.68 8.59 -2.92
C LYS A 46 -10.07 8.56 -4.31
N SER A 47 -10.11 9.70 -4.99
CA SER A 47 -9.56 9.81 -6.32
C SER A 47 -8.10 9.34 -6.36
N GLY A 48 -7.78 8.46 -7.30
CA GLY A 48 -6.43 7.96 -7.47
C GLY A 48 -6.05 6.84 -6.52
N LEU A 49 -6.95 6.43 -5.63
CA LEU A 49 -6.69 5.38 -4.65
C LEU A 49 -7.77 4.32 -4.76
N ALA A 50 -7.37 3.09 -4.99
CA ALA A 50 -8.32 1.99 -5.17
C ALA A 50 -7.95 0.81 -4.29
N PHE A 51 -8.98 0.17 -3.74
CA PHE A 51 -8.82 -1.06 -2.97
C PHE A 51 -9.46 -2.19 -3.76
N GLN A 52 -8.79 -3.33 -3.83
CA GLN A 52 -9.34 -4.50 -4.50
C GLN A 52 -9.28 -5.71 -3.60
N SER A 53 -10.27 -6.58 -3.76
CA SER A 53 -10.37 -7.82 -3.03
C SER A 53 -10.78 -8.88 -4.03
N LYS A 54 -9.89 -9.87 -4.25
CA LYS A 54 -10.14 -10.93 -5.20
C LYS A 54 -9.69 -12.24 -4.59
N GLY A 55 -10.66 -13.10 -4.25
CA GLY A 55 -10.33 -14.32 -3.54
C GLY A 55 -9.65 -13.99 -2.22
N SER A 56 -8.46 -14.52 -2.02
CA SER A 56 -7.69 -14.26 -0.81
C SER A 56 -6.72 -13.08 -0.97
N LEU A 57 -6.71 -12.42 -2.12
CA LEU A 57 -5.80 -11.31 -2.36
C LEU A 57 -6.46 -9.99 -1.97
N ARG A 58 -5.65 -9.12 -1.36
CA ARG A 58 -6.08 -7.77 -0.97
C ARG A 58 -5.05 -6.80 -1.51
N THR A 59 -5.52 -5.83 -2.29
CA THR A 59 -4.64 -4.95 -3.03
C THR A 59 -5.00 -3.50 -2.78
N LEU A 60 -3.98 -2.68 -2.57
CA LEU A 60 -4.10 -1.23 -2.54
C LEU A 60 -3.33 -0.69 -3.74
N HIS A 61 -4.02 0.08 -4.57
CA HIS A 61 -3.43 0.64 -5.78
C HIS A 61 -3.49 2.15 -5.73
N ILE A 62 -2.34 2.78 -5.93
CA ILE A 62 -2.24 4.24 -6.05
C ILE A 62 -1.89 4.52 -7.50
N GLU A 63 -2.81 5.21 -8.19
CA GLU A 63 -2.68 5.39 -9.63
C GLU A 63 -1.50 6.28 -10.00
N SER A 64 -1.31 7.38 -9.26
CA SER A 64 -0.21 8.30 -9.52
C SER A 64 0.34 8.75 -8.18
N ALA A 65 1.43 8.14 -7.76
CA ALA A 65 1.98 8.38 -6.44
C ALA A 65 2.66 9.74 -6.37
N GLU A 66 2.55 10.38 -5.20
CA GLU A 66 3.20 11.64 -4.92
C GLU A 66 4.14 11.45 -3.73
N ARG A 67 5.03 12.41 -3.53
CA ARG A 67 5.96 12.33 -2.41
C ARG A 67 5.22 12.21 -1.07
N SER A 68 4.06 12.83 -0.97
CA SER A 68 3.25 12.73 0.24
C SER A 68 2.67 11.33 0.46
N ASP A 69 2.73 10.47 -0.56
CA ASP A 69 2.28 9.09 -0.42
C ASP A 69 3.35 8.20 0.22
N SER A 70 4.55 8.72 0.45
CA SER A 70 5.58 7.99 1.18
C SER A 70 5.15 7.76 2.62
N GLY A 71 5.49 6.61 3.17
CA GLY A 71 5.18 6.32 4.56
C GLY A 71 5.07 4.83 4.79
N VAL A 72 4.55 4.47 5.96
CA VAL A 72 4.33 3.09 6.34
C VAL A 72 2.86 2.76 6.16
N TYR A 73 2.59 1.87 5.24
CA TYR A 73 1.23 1.41 4.99
C TYR A 73 1.03 0.07 5.70
N SER A 74 -0.14 -0.16 6.21
CA SER A 74 -0.46 -1.44 6.81
C SER A 74 -1.81 -1.93 6.34
N CYS A 75 -1.89 -3.24 6.13
CA CYS A 75 -3.13 -3.94 5.85
C CYS A 75 -3.43 -4.76 7.10
N ALA A 76 -4.55 -4.53 7.72
CA ALA A 76 -4.82 -5.10 9.03
C ALA A 76 -6.19 -5.73 9.12
N THR A 77 -6.26 -6.80 9.92
CA THR A 77 -7.53 -7.37 10.39
C THR A 77 -7.52 -7.23 11.90
N LYS A 78 -8.58 -7.71 12.56
CA LYS A 78 -8.62 -7.69 14.01
C LYS A 78 -7.59 -8.61 14.65
N ASP A 79 -7.05 -9.57 13.87
CA ASP A 79 -6.16 -10.60 14.40
C ASP A 79 -4.71 -10.42 13.97
N ASP A 80 -4.45 -9.70 12.89
CA ASP A 80 -3.11 -9.67 12.31
C ASP A 80 -2.95 -8.41 11.47
N ALA A 81 -1.70 -8.09 11.15
CA ALA A 81 -1.40 -6.94 10.31
C ALA A 81 -0.09 -7.19 9.57
N ILE A 82 0.03 -6.57 8.40
CA ILE A 82 1.28 -6.61 7.64
C ILE A 82 1.60 -5.20 7.19
N GLU A 83 2.88 -4.81 7.28
CA GLU A 83 3.33 -3.46 6.98
C GLU A 83 4.12 -3.41 5.68
N PHE A 84 3.94 -2.29 4.98
CA PHE A 84 4.70 -1.99 3.77
C PHE A 84 5.36 -0.63 3.94
N HIS A 85 6.61 -0.54 3.55
CA HIS A 85 7.35 0.72 3.58
C HIS A 85 7.41 1.26 2.17
N VAL A 86 6.85 2.45 1.96
CA VAL A 86 6.76 3.05 0.64
C VAL A 86 7.56 4.33 0.60
N GLU A 87 8.43 4.44 -0.37
CA GLU A 87 9.21 5.65 -0.59
C GLU A 87 8.94 6.15 -2.01
N ILE A 88 8.44 7.36 -2.13
CA ILE A 88 8.20 7.98 -3.42
C ILE A 88 9.25 9.08 -3.58
N ARG A 89 10.07 8.96 -4.59
CA ARG A 89 11.13 9.92 -4.88
C ARG A 89 10.59 10.95 -5.84
N GLY A 90 10.44 12.10 -5.34
CA GLY A 90 10.02 13.18 -6.19
C GLY A 90 11.20 13.93 -6.65
N ASP A 91 11.43 14.10 -7.80
CA ASP A 91 12.33 14.79 -8.17
C ASP A 91 12.10 15.92 -8.69
N THR A 92 12.09 16.49 -8.40
CA THR A 92 11.78 17.57 -8.89
C THR A 92 12.68 18.33 -9.72
N PHE A 93 12.99 18.16 -10.14
CA PHE A 93 13.56 18.77 -10.74
C PHE A 93 13.58 19.63 -11.32
N ILE A 94 13.57 19.85 -11.43
CA ILE A 94 13.59 20.42 -11.90
C ILE A 94 14.12 21.24 -12.38
N PHE A 95 14.11 21.51 -12.72
CA PHE A 95 14.42 22.22 -13.24
C PHE A 95 14.66 23.14 -13.57
N VAL A 96 14.77 23.37 -13.68
CA VAL A 96 14.96 24.12 -14.01
C VAL A 96 15.34 24.94 -14.57
N VAL A 97 15.31 25.44 -14.78
CA VAL A 97 15.53 26.14 -15.38
C VAL A 97 15.70 26.71 -15.77
#